data_6423734730b0b7f4a5a7295f8e45dd60
#
_entry.id   6423734730b0b7f4a5a7295f8e45dd60
#
_cell.length_a   1.000
_cell.length_b   1.000
_cell.length_c   1.000
_cell.angle_alpha   90.00
_cell.angle_beta   90.00
_cell.angle_gamma   90.00
#
_symmetry.space_group_name_H-M   'P 1'
#
loop_
_entity.id
_entity.type
_entity.pdbx_description
1 polymer ?
#
loop_
_entity_poly.entity_id
_entity_poly.type
_entity_poly.pdbx_seq_one_letter_code
_entity_poly.pdbx_strand_id
1 'polypeptide(L)'
;MSIINSKISTNSAEFVANAEAMQVKVDDLKTTLAHIFKGGGIKSCERHVSRGKLLPRERVEGLLDPGSPFLELSALAAHDVYGEEVPAAGIITGIGRVSGQECVIVANDAT
;
A
#
# COMPACT_ATOMS: atom_id res chain seq x y z
N MET A 1 -5.77 31.68 -18.76
CA MET A 1 -6.38 30.43 -18.24
C MET A 1 -7.63 30.78 -17.49
N SER A 2 -8.76 30.10 -17.75
CA SER A 2 -9.98 30.29 -16.96
C SER A 2 -9.87 29.55 -15.63
N ILE A 3 -10.18 30.26 -14.55
CA ILE A 3 -10.21 29.68 -13.21
C ILE A 3 -11.56 28.99 -13.03
N ILE A 4 -11.57 27.72 -12.64
CA ILE A 4 -12.78 27.01 -12.28
C ILE A 4 -13.13 27.38 -10.84
N ASN A 5 -14.22 28.10 -10.64
CA ASN A 5 -14.71 28.48 -9.33
C ASN A 5 -15.57 27.34 -8.73
N SER A 6 -15.21 26.89 -7.52
CA SER A 6 -16.05 25.95 -6.77
C SER A 6 -17.20 26.68 -6.08
N LYS A 7 -18.41 26.08 -6.12
CA LYS A 7 -19.59 26.52 -5.36
C LYS A 7 -19.82 25.66 -4.11
N ILE A 8 -18.87 24.81 -3.74
CA ILE A 8 -18.99 23.91 -2.59
C ILE A 8 -18.87 24.71 -1.30
N SER A 9 -19.83 24.53 -0.40
CA SER A 9 -19.78 25.05 0.98
C SER A 9 -19.33 23.92 1.93
N THR A 10 -18.11 24.02 2.43
CA THR A 10 -17.56 23.02 3.36
C THR A 10 -18.25 22.98 4.72
N ASN A 11 -19.04 23.98 5.04
CA ASN A 11 -19.80 24.08 6.30
C ASN A 11 -21.28 23.65 6.15
N SER A 12 -21.71 23.24 4.95
CA SER A 12 -23.06 22.73 4.76
C SER A 12 -23.24 21.36 5.42
N ALA A 13 -24.42 21.08 5.95
CA ALA A 13 -24.74 19.79 6.56
C ALA A 13 -24.53 18.62 5.58
N GLU A 14 -24.83 18.83 4.30
CA GLU A 14 -24.62 17.85 3.24
C GLU A 14 -23.13 17.55 3.04
N PHE A 15 -22.28 18.58 2.99
CA PHE A 15 -20.83 18.40 2.85
C PHE A 15 -20.25 17.63 4.05
N VAL A 16 -20.64 18.00 5.27
CA VAL A 16 -20.18 17.34 6.50
C VAL A 16 -20.57 15.86 6.50
N ALA A 17 -21.82 15.54 6.19
CA ALA A 17 -22.29 14.15 6.13
C ALA A 17 -21.55 13.34 5.06
N ASN A 18 -21.30 13.91 3.88
CA ASN A 18 -20.55 13.27 2.80
C ASN A 18 -19.07 13.06 3.19
N ALA A 19 -18.46 14.03 3.86
CA ALA A 19 -17.09 13.94 4.34
C ALA A 19 -16.94 12.82 5.40
N GLU A 20 -17.86 12.73 6.35
CA GLU A 20 -17.89 11.66 7.36
C GLU A 20 -18.06 10.29 6.71
N ALA A 21 -19.00 10.15 5.77
CA ALA A 21 -19.21 8.90 5.04
C ALA A 21 -17.97 8.49 4.22
N MET A 22 -17.28 9.43 3.60
CA MET A 22 -16.02 9.17 2.88
C MET A 22 -14.89 8.79 3.85
N GLN A 23 -14.81 9.46 5.01
CA GLN A 23 -13.79 9.16 6.01
C GLN A 23 -13.87 7.70 6.48
N VAL A 24 -15.08 7.17 6.69
CA VAL A 24 -15.28 5.75 7.04
C VAL A 24 -14.67 4.83 5.98
N LYS A 25 -14.89 5.13 4.69
CA LYS A 25 -14.31 4.33 3.58
C LYS A 25 -12.79 4.43 3.52
N VAL A 26 -12.24 5.61 3.78
CA VAL A 26 -10.79 5.83 3.80
C VAL A 26 -10.15 5.07 4.97
N ASP A 27 -10.79 5.08 6.14
CA ASP A 27 -10.27 4.38 7.31
C ASP A 27 -10.33 2.86 7.16
N ASP A 28 -11.38 2.33 6.54
CA ASP A 28 -11.49 0.92 6.17
C ASP A 28 -10.36 0.52 5.20
N LEU A 29 -10.14 1.29 4.13
CA LEU A 29 -9.04 1.07 3.20
C LEU A 29 -7.67 1.09 3.90
N LYS A 30 -7.42 2.08 4.77
CA LYS A 30 -6.16 2.17 5.51
C LYS A 30 -5.93 0.97 6.43
N THR A 31 -6.98 0.50 7.09
CA THR A 31 -6.93 -0.67 7.96
C THR A 31 -6.60 -1.93 7.15
N THR A 32 -7.26 -2.12 6.01
CA THR A 32 -7.00 -3.22 5.10
C THR A 32 -5.55 -3.21 4.58
N LEU A 33 -5.07 -2.06 4.12
CA LEU A 33 -3.68 -1.91 3.66
C LEU A 33 -2.67 -2.18 4.78
N ALA A 34 -2.92 -1.68 6.00
CA ALA A 34 -2.06 -1.93 7.15
C ALA A 34 -1.99 -3.42 7.53
N HIS A 35 -3.07 -4.17 7.28
CA HIS A 35 -3.09 -5.61 7.44
C HIS A 35 -2.26 -6.31 6.35
N ILE A 36 -2.50 -5.99 5.08
CA ILE A 36 -1.78 -6.55 3.93
C ILE A 36 -0.27 -6.30 4.03
N PHE A 37 0.14 -5.14 4.51
CA PHE A 37 1.55 -4.78 4.65
C PHE A 37 2.32 -5.62 5.69
N LYS A 38 1.63 -6.39 6.52
CA LYS A 38 2.27 -7.35 7.44
C LYS A 38 2.74 -8.64 6.75
N GLY A 39 2.40 -8.83 5.48
CA GLY A 39 2.74 -10.03 4.71
C GLY A 39 1.97 -11.27 5.14
N GLY A 40 2.51 -12.46 4.91
CA GLY A 40 1.85 -13.75 5.12
C GLY A 40 1.73 -14.20 6.60
N GLY A 41 1.78 -13.26 7.53
CA GLY A 41 1.58 -13.48 8.96
C GLY A 41 2.88 -13.76 9.74
N ILE A 42 2.76 -13.65 11.06
CA ILE A 42 3.92 -13.66 11.99
C ILE A 42 4.80 -14.90 11.80
N LYS A 43 4.21 -16.10 11.81
CA LYS A 43 4.98 -17.35 11.70
C LYS A 43 5.76 -17.49 10.39
N SER A 44 5.15 -17.04 9.28
CA SER A 44 5.79 -17.07 7.96
C SER A 44 6.93 -16.08 7.87
N CYS A 45 6.72 -14.87 8.39
CA CYS A 45 7.76 -13.82 8.46
C CYS A 45 8.94 -14.27 9.35
N GLU A 46 8.68 -14.80 10.55
CA GLU A 46 9.71 -15.31 11.45
C GLU A 46 10.53 -16.43 10.80
N ARG A 47 9.86 -17.38 10.12
CA ARG A 47 10.54 -18.45 9.37
C ARG A 47 11.41 -17.89 8.24
N HIS A 48 10.95 -16.83 7.58
CA HIS A 48 11.69 -16.18 6.49
C HIS A 48 12.96 -15.51 7.03
N VAL A 49 12.83 -14.73 8.10
CA VAL A 49 13.94 -14.03 8.77
C VAL A 49 14.93 -15.00 9.40
N SER A 50 14.46 -16.10 10.03
CA SER A 50 15.34 -17.11 10.64
C SER A 50 16.29 -17.80 9.65
N ARG A 51 15.98 -17.70 8.34
CA ARG A 51 16.83 -18.18 7.24
C ARG A 51 17.85 -17.14 6.74
N GLY A 52 17.99 -16.02 7.46
CA GLY A 52 18.89 -14.93 7.09
C GLY A 52 18.41 -14.07 5.93
N LYS A 53 17.10 -14.06 5.67
CA LYS A 53 16.48 -13.27 4.58
C LYS A 53 15.79 -12.03 5.12
N LEU A 54 15.88 -10.92 4.40
CA LEU A 54 15.05 -9.75 4.65
C LEU A 54 13.63 -9.99 4.17
N LEU A 55 12.66 -9.39 4.85
CA LEU A 55 11.28 -9.37 4.36
C LEU A 55 11.19 -8.63 3.02
N PRO A 56 10.24 -8.98 2.14
CA PRO A 56 10.15 -8.38 0.81
C PRO A 56 10.07 -6.86 0.83
N ARG A 57 9.30 -6.27 1.74
CA ARG A 57 9.20 -4.81 1.87
C ARG A 57 10.49 -4.16 2.35
N GLU A 58 11.21 -4.80 3.28
CA GLU A 58 12.53 -4.35 3.72
C GLU A 58 13.55 -4.39 2.58
N ARG A 59 13.45 -5.37 1.68
CA ARG A 59 14.29 -5.45 0.49
C ARG A 59 13.99 -4.32 -0.49
N VAL A 60 12.72 -4.01 -0.71
CA VAL A 60 12.31 -2.87 -1.55
C VAL A 60 12.80 -1.57 -0.95
N GLU A 61 12.58 -1.35 0.36
CA GLU A 61 13.04 -0.15 1.07
C GLU A 61 14.56 0.02 1.01
N GLY A 62 15.31 -1.07 1.21
CA GLY A 62 16.77 -1.05 1.12
C GLY A 62 17.33 -0.84 -0.30
N LEU A 63 16.50 -1.05 -1.34
CA LEU A 63 16.88 -0.79 -2.73
C LEU A 63 16.65 0.67 -3.14
N LEU A 64 15.66 1.32 -2.53
CA LEU A 64 15.28 2.68 -2.87
C LEU A 64 16.33 3.70 -2.40
N ASP A 65 16.42 4.82 -3.11
CA ASP A 65 17.21 5.95 -2.67
C ASP A 65 16.66 6.47 -1.33
N PRO A 66 17.52 6.81 -0.35
CA PRO A 66 17.10 7.29 0.95
C PRO A 66 16.13 8.47 0.86
N GLY A 67 14.95 8.32 1.50
CA GLY A 67 13.91 9.35 1.52
C GLY A 67 13.10 9.49 0.24
N SER A 68 13.33 8.65 -0.78
CA SER A 68 12.49 8.65 -1.97
C SER A 68 11.17 7.89 -1.72
N PRO A 69 10.05 8.32 -2.31
CA PRO A 69 8.79 7.62 -2.18
C PRO A 69 8.76 6.32 -3.00
N PHE A 70 7.96 5.36 -2.53
CA PHE A 70 7.61 4.18 -3.30
C PHE A 70 6.10 4.20 -3.63
N LEU A 71 5.76 4.22 -4.90
CA LEU A 71 4.39 4.10 -5.37
C LEU A 71 4.06 2.63 -5.57
N GLU A 72 3.52 1.99 -4.54
CA GLU A 72 3.08 0.61 -4.64
C GLU A 72 1.83 0.50 -5.50
N LEU A 73 1.84 -0.46 -6.42
CA LEU A 73 0.73 -0.77 -7.32
C LEU A 73 0.05 -2.05 -6.87
N SER A 74 -1.29 -2.07 -6.96
CA SER A 74 -2.09 -3.28 -6.73
C SER A 74 -1.89 -3.95 -5.36
N ALA A 75 -1.67 -3.18 -4.29
CA ALA A 75 -1.51 -3.72 -2.94
C ALA A 75 -2.72 -4.56 -2.46
N LEU A 76 -3.92 -4.29 -3.00
CA LEU A 76 -5.15 -5.05 -2.73
C LEU A 76 -5.36 -6.27 -3.64
N ALA A 77 -4.38 -6.61 -4.49
CA ALA A 77 -4.50 -7.78 -5.35
C ALA A 77 -4.74 -9.05 -4.51
N ALA A 78 -5.68 -9.88 -4.97
CA ALA A 78 -6.17 -11.10 -4.31
C ALA A 78 -6.90 -10.89 -2.97
N HIS A 79 -7.15 -9.64 -2.52
CA HIS A 79 -7.91 -9.39 -1.31
C HIS A 79 -9.35 -9.90 -1.47
N ASP A 80 -9.81 -10.74 -0.53
CA ASP A 80 -11.15 -11.39 -0.51
C ASP A 80 -11.51 -12.20 -1.77
N VAL A 81 -10.53 -12.61 -2.58
CA VAL A 81 -10.76 -13.42 -3.78
C VAL A 81 -10.73 -14.92 -3.49
N TYR A 82 -9.85 -15.34 -2.59
CA TYR A 82 -9.66 -16.74 -2.22
C TYR A 82 -10.12 -16.97 -0.77
N GLY A 83 -10.39 -18.21 -0.40
CA GLY A 83 -10.78 -18.57 0.96
C GLY A 83 -9.65 -18.46 2.00
N GLU A 84 -8.47 -18.06 1.59
CA GLU A 84 -7.27 -17.80 2.40
C GLU A 84 -6.67 -16.44 2.07
N GLU A 85 -5.90 -15.89 3.01
CA GLU A 85 -5.23 -14.61 2.82
C GLU A 85 -4.00 -14.77 1.93
N VAL A 86 -3.94 -14.01 0.83
CA VAL A 86 -2.79 -13.92 -0.07
C VAL A 86 -2.42 -12.43 -0.23
N PRO A 87 -1.69 -11.85 0.72
CA PRO A 87 -1.38 -10.42 0.71
C PRO A 87 -0.70 -9.98 -0.58
N ALA A 88 -1.23 -8.94 -1.23
CA ALA A 88 -0.73 -8.41 -2.50
C ALA A 88 -0.51 -9.49 -3.59
N ALA A 89 -1.33 -10.55 -3.61
CA ALA A 89 -1.18 -11.71 -4.49
C ALA A 89 0.22 -12.37 -4.43
N GLY A 90 0.94 -12.27 -3.32
CA GLY A 90 2.30 -12.80 -3.15
C GLY A 90 3.37 -12.04 -3.94
N ILE A 91 3.08 -10.81 -4.40
CA ILE A 91 4.01 -10.01 -5.19
C ILE A 91 3.86 -8.52 -4.89
N ILE A 92 4.97 -7.87 -4.58
CA ILE A 92 5.01 -6.42 -4.40
C ILE A 92 5.50 -5.79 -5.69
N THR A 93 4.70 -4.88 -6.25
CA THR A 93 5.03 -4.14 -7.47
C THR A 93 4.89 -2.66 -7.23
N GLY A 94 5.74 -1.86 -7.84
CA GLY A 94 5.65 -0.42 -7.69
C GLY A 94 6.69 0.33 -8.48
N ILE A 95 6.65 1.65 -8.35
CA ILE A 95 7.59 2.58 -8.95
C ILE A 95 8.36 3.27 -7.82
N GLY A 96 9.68 3.26 -7.91
CA GLY A 96 10.56 3.90 -6.96
C GLY A 96 11.85 4.35 -7.59
N ARG A 97 12.61 5.18 -6.88
CA ARG A 97 13.88 5.71 -7.38
C ARG A 97 15.03 4.88 -6.86
N VAL A 98 15.90 4.44 -7.76
CA VAL A 98 17.12 3.69 -7.46
C VAL A 98 18.29 4.37 -8.16
N SER A 99 19.29 4.83 -7.42
CA SER A 99 20.47 5.56 -7.94
C SER A 99 20.08 6.75 -8.85
N GLY A 100 19.07 7.51 -8.44
CA GLY A 100 18.59 8.69 -9.17
C GLY A 100 17.69 8.38 -10.37
N GLN A 101 17.40 7.12 -10.66
CA GLN A 101 16.57 6.69 -11.79
C GLN A 101 15.22 6.15 -11.30
N GLU A 102 14.13 6.50 -11.96
CA GLU A 102 12.83 5.91 -11.71
C GLU A 102 12.76 4.51 -12.32
N CYS A 103 12.46 3.52 -11.47
CA CYS A 103 12.44 2.12 -11.83
C CYS A 103 11.09 1.49 -11.47
N VAL A 104 10.64 0.56 -12.29
CA VAL A 104 9.62 -0.41 -11.89
C VAL A 104 10.29 -1.51 -11.07
N ILE A 105 9.78 -1.73 -9.87
CA ILE A 105 10.31 -2.71 -8.92
C ILE A 105 9.28 -3.82 -8.76
N VAL A 106 9.76 -5.06 -8.81
CA VAL A 106 8.96 -6.26 -8.61
C VAL A 106 9.67 -7.14 -7.59
N ALA A 107 9.00 -7.48 -6.51
CA ALA A 107 9.52 -8.34 -5.46
C ALA A 107 8.52 -9.44 -5.10
N ASN A 108 8.93 -10.69 -5.25
CA ASN A 108 8.12 -11.82 -4.80
C ASN A 108 8.07 -11.86 -3.27
N ASP A 109 6.88 -12.11 -2.75
CA ASP A 109 6.64 -12.36 -1.33
C ASP A 109 6.40 -13.85 -1.11
N ALA A 110 7.34 -14.49 -0.42
CA ALA A 110 7.29 -15.91 -0.06
C ALA A 110 6.85 -16.14 1.40
N THR A 111 6.34 -15.06 2.03
CA THR A 111 5.75 -15.16 3.38
C THR A 111 4.24 -15.32 3.31
#